data_d375975c26ec34f4dc91b772264be909
#
_entry.id   d375975c26ec34f4dc91b772264be909
#
_cell.length_a   1.000
_cell.length_b   1.000
_cell.length_c   1.000
_cell.angle_alpha   90.00
_cell.angle_beta   90.00
_cell.angle_gamma   90.00
#
_symmetry.space_group_name_H-M   'P 1'
#
loop_
_entity.id
_entity.type
_entity.pdbx_description
1 polymer ?
#
loop_
_entity_poly.entity_id
_entity_poly.type
_entity_poly.pdbx_seq_one_letter_code
_entity_poly.pdbx_strand_id
1 'polypeptide(L)'
;MSVTNAEAHQIAREKGVSGPLYLIVKYTAALVFRILCGFTASGKENVPAKGPVVIVPNHKSFWDPFFVAIVLRRPVHFMGKAEHFDGPMAPFFLRLGAFPVRRGASDEEALETARAILRRGDALALFPEGTRVREEGLGTAKRGAARLAIEAGAPLVPTTITGTEKRRWPLPRKVRMVFGTPVPVEGLEATPEDAALAIGQAWPQVEQEYARWQARPGVIVAGAAAIGLGALVVSKRRKK
;
A
#
# COMPACT_ATOMS: atom_id res chain seq x y z
N MET A 1 -23.80 -1.87 16.63
CA MET A 1 -23.87 -0.39 16.55
C MET A 1 -23.12 0.01 15.30
N SER A 2 -23.77 0.71 14.39
CA SER A 2 -23.11 1.32 13.22
C SER A 2 -22.34 2.55 13.71
N VAL A 3 -21.12 2.69 13.29
CA VAL A 3 -20.27 3.86 13.58
C VAL A 3 -20.47 4.85 12.45
N THR A 4 -20.75 6.11 12.73
CA THR A 4 -20.82 7.15 11.70
C THR A 4 -19.42 7.51 11.18
N ASN A 5 -19.31 8.11 9.99
CA ASN A 5 -18.03 8.53 9.46
C ASN A 5 -17.35 9.56 10.38
N ALA A 6 -18.09 10.49 10.98
CA ALA A 6 -17.54 11.47 11.92
C ALA A 6 -16.98 10.78 13.19
N GLU A 7 -17.70 9.84 13.77
CA GLU A 7 -17.19 9.04 14.91
C GLU A 7 -15.95 8.23 14.52
N ALA A 8 -15.92 7.69 13.31
CA ALA A 8 -14.78 6.94 12.81
C ALA A 8 -13.52 7.82 12.72
N HIS A 9 -13.64 9.04 12.23
CA HIS A 9 -12.55 10.01 12.20
C HIS A 9 -12.11 10.42 13.60
N GLN A 10 -13.05 10.67 14.50
CA GLN A 10 -12.75 10.99 15.90
C GLN A 10 -11.97 9.85 16.58
N ILE A 11 -12.42 8.60 16.42
CA ILE A 11 -11.73 7.42 16.97
C ILE A 11 -10.29 7.32 16.42
N ALA A 12 -10.10 7.53 15.13
CA ALA A 12 -8.77 7.47 14.50
C ALA A 12 -7.83 8.57 15.02
N ARG A 13 -8.37 9.77 15.27
CA ARG A 13 -7.61 10.92 15.82
C ARG A 13 -7.24 10.72 17.28
N GLU A 14 -8.13 10.19 18.10
CA GLU A 14 -7.96 10.16 19.57
C GLU A 14 -7.38 8.85 20.08
N LYS A 15 -7.91 7.71 19.63
CA LYS A 15 -7.64 6.40 20.24
C LYS A 15 -6.52 5.62 19.56
N GLY A 16 -6.22 5.95 18.29
CA GLY A 16 -5.24 5.21 17.52
C GLY A 16 -5.62 3.74 17.34
N VAL A 17 -4.60 2.88 17.28
CA VAL A 17 -4.76 1.44 17.06
C VAL A 17 -4.93 0.70 18.39
N SER A 18 -5.90 -0.23 18.44
CA SER A 18 -6.07 -1.10 19.62
C SER A 18 -4.94 -2.12 19.72
N GLY A 19 -4.03 -1.92 20.68
CA GLY A 19 -2.80 -2.71 20.83
C GLY A 19 -3.00 -4.23 20.84
N PRO A 20 -3.80 -4.83 21.75
CA PRO A 20 -3.94 -6.30 21.82
C PRO A 20 -4.56 -6.91 20.57
N LEU A 21 -5.68 -6.36 20.09
CA LEU A 21 -6.35 -6.84 18.88
C LEU A 21 -5.46 -6.70 17.66
N TYR A 22 -4.81 -5.55 17.52
CA TYR A 22 -3.88 -5.31 16.41
C TYR A 22 -2.75 -6.35 16.39
N LEU A 23 -2.14 -6.64 17.54
CA LEU A 23 -1.06 -7.62 17.63
C LEU A 23 -1.55 -9.03 17.30
N ILE A 24 -2.70 -9.46 17.79
CA ILE A 24 -3.29 -10.76 17.47
C ILE A 24 -3.50 -10.88 15.95
N VAL A 25 -4.22 -9.92 15.35
CA VAL A 25 -4.49 -9.93 13.91
C VAL A 25 -3.20 -9.88 13.10
N LYS A 26 -2.26 -9.03 13.49
CA LYS A 26 -0.97 -8.88 12.84
C LYS A 26 -0.18 -10.19 12.80
N TYR A 27 0.03 -10.85 13.94
CA TYR A 27 0.84 -12.06 13.99
C TYR A 27 0.14 -13.26 13.36
N THR A 28 -1.19 -13.36 13.52
CA THR A 28 -1.98 -14.41 12.85
C THR A 28 -1.94 -14.22 11.33
N ALA A 29 -2.18 -13.00 10.84
CA ALA A 29 -2.09 -12.71 9.41
C ALA A 29 -0.67 -12.90 8.85
N ALA A 30 0.37 -12.52 9.60
CA ALA A 30 1.75 -12.73 9.19
C ALA A 30 2.08 -14.21 9.02
N LEU A 31 1.64 -15.06 9.94
CA LEU A 31 1.81 -16.51 9.85
C LEU A 31 1.06 -17.09 8.64
N VAL A 32 -0.21 -16.72 8.50
CA VAL A 32 -1.08 -17.17 7.38
C VAL A 32 -0.48 -16.75 6.03
N PHE A 33 -0.10 -15.49 5.86
CA PHE A 33 0.46 -15.01 4.59
C PHE A 33 1.85 -15.59 4.32
N ARG A 34 2.64 -15.87 5.35
CA ARG A 34 3.93 -16.54 5.17
C ARG A 34 3.74 -17.98 4.64
N ILE A 35 2.77 -18.70 5.17
CA ILE A 35 2.47 -20.07 4.75
C ILE A 35 1.81 -20.10 3.37
N LEU A 36 0.76 -19.29 3.16
CA LEU A 36 -0.04 -19.35 1.94
C LEU A 36 0.61 -18.66 0.74
N CYS A 37 1.32 -17.55 0.97
CA CYS A 37 1.87 -16.72 -0.10
C CYS A 37 3.39 -16.68 -0.15
N GLY A 38 4.10 -17.43 0.72
CA GLY A 38 5.56 -17.33 0.82
C GLY A 38 6.04 -15.88 0.99
N PHE A 39 5.31 -15.10 1.79
CA PHE A 39 5.52 -13.66 1.93
C PHE A 39 6.91 -13.33 2.47
N THR A 40 7.59 -12.41 1.80
CA THR A 40 8.90 -11.88 2.21
C THR A 40 8.92 -10.36 2.18
N ALA A 41 9.71 -9.75 3.07
CA ALA A 41 9.89 -8.31 3.11
C ALA A 41 11.35 -7.95 3.37
N SER A 42 11.85 -6.90 2.71
CA SER A 42 13.20 -6.36 2.85
C SER A 42 13.17 -4.83 2.96
N GLY A 43 14.27 -4.23 3.45
CA GLY A 43 14.36 -2.77 3.63
C GLY A 43 13.53 -2.23 4.80
N LYS A 44 13.10 -3.08 5.74
CA LYS A 44 12.28 -2.64 6.90
C LYS A 44 12.98 -1.63 7.79
N GLU A 45 14.28 -1.65 7.81
CA GLU A 45 15.17 -0.70 8.48
C GLU A 45 15.04 0.72 7.94
N ASN A 46 14.58 0.88 6.72
CA ASN A 46 14.30 2.18 6.08
C ASN A 46 13.04 2.87 6.64
N VAL A 47 12.23 2.14 7.40
CA VAL A 47 11.05 2.73 8.04
C VAL A 47 11.41 3.16 9.47
N PRO A 48 11.35 4.45 9.80
CA PRO A 48 11.62 4.94 11.14
C PRO A 48 10.82 4.20 12.21
N ALA A 49 11.49 3.75 13.28
CA ALA A 49 10.84 3.02 14.37
C ALA A 49 9.91 3.91 15.19
N LYS A 50 10.15 5.23 15.22
CA LYS A 50 9.40 6.25 15.95
C LYS A 50 9.29 7.52 15.09
N GLY A 51 8.40 8.41 15.48
CA GLY A 51 8.13 9.66 14.76
C GLY A 51 7.22 9.48 13.53
N PRO A 52 6.76 10.56 12.92
CA PRO A 52 5.88 10.50 11.77
C PRO A 52 6.61 9.89 10.56
N VAL A 53 5.88 9.13 9.77
CA VAL A 53 6.37 8.59 8.50
C VAL A 53 5.20 8.36 7.55
N VAL A 54 5.38 8.69 6.28
CA VAL A 54 4.42 8.40 5.22
C VAL A 54 4.99 7.30 4.33
N ILE A 55 4.33 6.15 4.31
CA ILE A 55 4.67 5.01 3.46
C ILE A 55 3.85 5.13 2.19
N VAL A 56 4.51 5.04 1.03
CA VAL A 56 3.88 5.18 -0.29
C VAL A 56 3.99 3.91 -1.11
N PRO A 57 3.11 2.93 -0.88
CA PRO A 57 3.10 1.67 -1.62
C PRO A 57 2.30 1.78 -2.93
N ASN A 58 2.61 0.89 -3.90
CA ASN A 58 1.73 0.64 -5.03
C ASN A 58 0.49 -0.17 -4.60
N HIS A 59 -0.61 -0.09 -5.38
CA HIS A 59 -1.89 -0.67 -5.01
C HIS A 59 -2.47 -1.59 -6.09
N LYS A 60 -2.29 -2.89 -5.92
CA LYS A 60 -2.77 -3.93 -6.84
C LYS A 60 -3.92 -4.76 -6.27
N SER A 61 -4.00 -4.88 -4.94
CA SER A 61 -4.90 -5.81 -4.27
C SER A 61 -5.59 -5.18 -3.06
N PHE A 62 -6.76 -5.71 -2.71
CA PHE A 62 -7.40 -5.43 -1.43
C PHE A 62 -6.52 -5.79 -0.23
N TRP A 63 -5.60 -6.76 -0.41
CA TRP A 63 -4.74 -7.27 0.66
C TRP A 63 -3.48 -6.42 0.91
N ASP A 64 -3.13 -5.48 0.02
CA ASP A 64 -1.91 -4.68 0.14
C ASP A 64 -1.76 -3.96 1.49
N PRO A 65 -2.81 -3.30 2.05
CA PRO A 65 -2.71 -2.66 3.36
C PRO A 65 -2.34 -3.64 4.49
N PHE A 66 -2.87 -4.87 4.41
CA PHE A 66 -2.57 -5.89 5.40
C PHE A 66 -1.10 -6.33 5.34
N PHE A 67 -0.54 -6.48 4.14
CA PHE A 67 0.89 -6.78 3.98
C PHE A 67 1.77 -5.68 4.57
N VAL A 68 1.43 -4.41 4.39
CA VAL A 68 2.16 -3.29 5.02
C VAL A 68 2.06 -3.36 6.54
N ALA A 69 0.86 -3.60 7.09
CA ALA A 69 0.61 -3.64 8.52
C ALA A 69 1.37 -4.76 9.24
N ILE A 70 1.44 -5.96 8.65
CA ILE A 70 2.06 -7.13 9.31
C ILE A 70 3.59 -7.06 9.35
N VAL A 71 4.22 -6.31 8.47
CA VAL A 71 5.69 -6.26 8.34
C VAL A 71 6.33 -5.34 9.36
N LEU A 72 5.72 -4.19 9.60
CA LEU A 72 6.32 -3.14 10.41
C LEU A 72 6.18 -3.43 11.90
N ARG A 73 7.17 -3.03 12.69
CA ARG A 73 7.16 -3.22 14.15
C ARG A 73 6.17 -2.32 14.87
N ARG A 74 5.76 -1.23 14.23
CA ARG A 74 4.83 -0.22 14.74
C ARG A 74 3.47 -0.34 14.04
N PRO A 75 2.38 0.13 14.66
CA PRO A 75 1.09 0.27 14.01
C PRO A 75 1.17 1.20 12.80
N VAL A 76 0.37 0.91 11.77
CA VAL A 76 0.27 1.72 10.55
C VAL A 76 -1.19 2.04 10.32
N HIS A 77 -1.48 3.30 10.05
CA HIS A 77 -2.81 3.77 9.70
C HIS A 77 -3.01 3.77 8.18
N PHE A 78 -4.26 3.63 7.73
CA PHE A 78 -4.63 3.55 6.32
C PHE A 78 -5.91 4.31 6.02
N MET A 79 -5.98 4.93 4.85
CA MET A 79 -7.24 5.42 4.31
C MET A 79 -8.03 4.26 3.67
N GLY A 80 -9.20 3.96 4.20
CA GLY A 80 -10.13 2.99 3.64
C GLY A 80 -11.30 3.68 2.95
N LYS A 81 -11.88 3.06 1.91
CA LYS A 81 -13.07 3.60 1.25
C LYS A 81 -14.23 3.74 2.24
N ALA A 82 -14.91 4.89 2.28
CA ALA A 82 -15.93 5.22 3.29
C ALA A 82 -17.00 4.14 3.44
N GLU A 83 -17.42 3.52 2.34
CA GLU A 83 -18.45 2.47 2.35
C GLU A 83 -18.05 1.19 3.10
N HIS A 84 -16.76 1.01 3.41
CA HIS A 84 -16.33 -0.08 4.29
C HIS A 84 -16.62 0.18 5.77
N PHE A 85 -16.98 1.42 6.10
CA PHE A 85 -17.30 1.85 7.46
C PHE A 85 -18.81 1.98 7.71
N ASP A 86 -19.65 1.76 6.69
CA ASP A 86 -21.12 1.79 6.84
C ASP A 86 -21.71 0.48 7.42
N GLY A 87 -20.88 -0.54 7.59
CA GLY A 87 -21.30 -1.87 8.01
C GLY A 87 -20.78 -2.32 9.37
N PRO A 88 -21.15 -3.53 9.82
CA PRO A 88 -20.79 -4.08 11.13
C PRO A 88 -19.28 -4.30 11.30
N MET A 89 -18.52 -4.29 10.20
CA MET A 89 -17.06 -4.43 10.23
C MET A 89 -16.31 -3.11 10.52
N ALA A 90 -17.01 -1.97 10.55
CA ALA A 90 -16.39 -0.67 10.81
C ALA A 90 -15.55 -0.63 12.10
N PRO A 91 -16.06 -1.11 13.27
CA PRO A 91 -15.28 -1.12 14.50
C PRO A 91 -14.00 -1.96 14.41
N PHE A 92 -14.01 -3.02 13.60
CA PHE A 92 -12.84 -3.87 13.38
C PHE A 92 -11.77 -3.12 12.55
N PHE A 93 -12.16 -2.50 11.43
CA PHE A 93 -11.23 -1.71 10.61
C PHE A 93 -10.62 -0.54 11.37
N LEU A 94 -11.42 0.18 12.17
CA LEU A 94 -10.95 1.28 13.00
C LEU A 94 -9.91 0.83 14.02
N ARG A 95 -10.14 -0.29 14.71
CA ARG A 95 -9.18 -0.85 15.67
C ARG A 95 -7.88 -1.33 15.03
N LEU A 96 -7.90 -1.59 13.73
CA LEU A 96 -6.71 -1.94 12.94
C LEU A 96 -6.03 -0.71 12.32
N GLY A 97 -6.50 0.50 12.59
CA GLY A 97 -5.88 1.74 12.13
C GLY A 97 -6.41 2.26 10.80
N ALA A 98 -7.45 1.66 10.23
CA ALA A 98 -8.09 2.21 9.05
C ALA A 98 -9.06 3.35 9.45
N PHE A 99 -9.17 4.38 8.61
CA PHE A 99 -10.15 5.45 8.73
C PHE A 99 -10.77 5.76 7.36
N PRO A 100 -12.02 6.26 7.34
CA PRO A 100 -12.75 6.45 6.08
C PRO A 100 -12.15 7.55 5.21
N VAL A 101 -12.31 7.41 3.88
CA VAL A 101 -12.07 8.46 2.90
C VAL A 101 -13.10 8.37 1.77
N ARG A 102 -13.71 9.50 1.44
CA ARG A 102 -14.59 9.65 0.27
C ARG A 102 -13.73 9.92 -0.96
N ARG A 103 -13.74 8.99 -1.90
CA ARG A 103 -12.94 9.07 -3.13
C ARG A 103 -13.65 9.93 -4.17
N GLY A 104 -12.86 10.63 -4.99
CA GLY A 104 -13.37 11.44 -6.11
C GLY A 104 -13.61 12.90 -5.79
N ALA A 105 -13.52 13.32 -4.53
CA ALA A 105 -13.56 14.70 -4.08
C ALA A 105 -12.44 14.98 -3.07
N SER A 106 -12.16 16.25 -2.79
CA SER A 106 -11.32 16.60 -1.64
C SER A 106 -12.08 16.22 -0.37
N ASP A 107 -11.55 15.29 0.41
CA ASP A 107 -12.10 14.89 1.71
C ASP A 107 -11.26 15.52 2.83
N GLU A 108 -11.63 16.76 3.20
CA GLU A 108 -10.86 17.52 4.18
C GLU A 108 -10.86 16.86 5.56
N GLU A 109 -11.94 16.14 5.92
CA GLU A 109 -11.99 15.41 7.18
C GLU A 109 -11.00 14.25 7.22
N ALA A 110 -10.86 13.53 6.11
CA ALA A 110 -9.84 12.49 5.96
C ALA A 110 -8.43 13.06 5.98
N LEU A 111 -8.20 14.21 5.35
CA LEU A 111 -6.91 14.90 5.38
C LEU A 111 -6.55 15.39 6.78
N GLU A 112 -7.50 15.99 7.52
CA GLU A 112 -7.26 16.41 8.90
C GLU A 112 -7.00 15.22 9.83
N THR A 113 -7.65 14.08 9.61
CA THR A 113 -7.35 12.86 10.34
C THR A 113 -5.94 12.35 10.04
N ALA A 114 -5.52 12.39 8.78
CA ALA A 114 -4.15 12.03 8.39
C ALA A 114 -3.11 12.94 9.05
N ARG A 115 -3.35 14.27 9.07
CA ARG A 115 -2.50 15.24 9.77
C ARG A 115 -2.42 14.94 11.27
N ALA A 116 -3.55 14.66 11.91
CA ALA A 116 -3.59 14.34 13.34
C ALA A 116 -2.79 13.07 13.68
N ILE A 117 -2.90 12.04 12.84
CA ILE A 117 -2.12 10.81 12.97
C ILE A 117 -0.62 11.09 12.87
N LEU A 118 -0.19 11.87 11.88
CA LEU A 118 1.21 12.21 11.69
C LEU A 118 1.74 13.13 12.81
N ARG A 119 0.95 14.14 13.26
CA ARG A 119 1.31 14.99 14.42
C ARG A 119 1.51 14.17 15.70
N ARG A 120 0.79 13.08 15.88
CA ARG A 120 0.98 12.14 17.02
C ARG A 120 2.27 11.33 16.88
N GLY A 121 2.94 11.41 15.75
CA GLY A 121 4.17 10.65 15.46
C GLY A 121 3.90 9.23 14.98
N ASP A 122 2.71 8.93 14.45
CA ASP A 122 2.35 7.62 13.95
C ASP A 122 2.73 7.43 12.46
N ALA A 123 2.70 6.17 12.02
CA ALA A 123 2.93 5.81 10.62
C ALA A 123 1.62 5.82 9.84
N LEU A 124 1.65 6.40 8.64
CA LEU A 124 0.53 6.46 7.72
C LEU A 124 0.93 5.86 6.37
N ALA A 125 0.19 4.88 5.88
CA ALA A 125 0.37 4.35 4.53
C ALA A 125 -0.70 4.92 3.60
N LEU A 126 -0.24 5.55 2.54
CA LEU A 126 -1.07 6.17 1.51
C LEU A 126 -0.70 5.60 0.15
N PHE A 127 -1.67 5.04 -0.54
CA PHE A 127 -1.51 4.55 -1.90
C PHE A 127 -1.64 5.72 -2.88
N PRO A 128 -0.53 6.22 -3.47
CA PRO A 128 -0.58 7.46 -4.22
C PRO A 128 -1.35 7.36 -5.53
N GLU A 129 -1.58 6.15 -6.04
CA GLU A 129 -2.45 5.88 -7.18
C GLU A 129 -3.93 6.24 -6.89
N GLY A 130 -4.33 6.33 -5.62
CA GLY A 130 -5.68 6.68 -5.17
C GLY A 130 -6.72 5.58 -5.33
N THR A 131 -6.43 4.57 -6.14
CA THR A 131 -7.28 3.39 -6.34
C THR A 131 -6.43 2.17 -6.70
N ARG A 132 -7.04 0.98 -6.69
CA ARG A 132 -6.36 -0.23 -7.16
C ARG A 132 -6.17 -0.21 -8.66
N VAL A 133 -4.93 -0.34 -9.12
CA VAL A 133 -4.58 -0.46 -10.54
C VAL A 133 -4.75 -1.92 -10.95
N ARG A 134 -5.70 -2.18 -11.83
CA ARG A 134 -6.06 -3.52 -12.29
C ARG A 134 -5.36 -3.91 -13.59
N GLU A 135 -4.91 -2.94 -14.32
CA GLU A 135 -4.16 -3.06 -15.56
C GLU A 135 -2.71 -3.52 -15.27
N GLU A 136 -1.98 -3.91 -16.32
CA GLU A 136 -0.55 -4.17 -16.21
C GLU A 136 0.21 -2.88 -15.86
N GLY A 137 1.35 -3.02 -15.18
CA GLY A 137 2.14 -1.87 -14.73
C GLY A 137 1.62 -1.21 -13.47
N LEU A 138 2.05 -0.01 -13.20
CA LEU A 138 1.67 0.85 -12.07
C LEU A 138 0.88 2.06 -12.56
N GLY A 139 0.07 2.62 -11.70
CA GLY A 139 -0.62 3.88 -11.97
C GLY A 139 0.26 5.09 -11.70
N THR A 140 -0.22 6.26 -12.09
CA THR A 140 0.45 7.53 -11.81
C THR A 140 0.31 7.89 -10.33
N ALA A 141 1.44 8.21 -9.70
CA ALA A 141 1.43 8.67 -8.31
C ALA A 141 0.94 10.11 -8.20
N LYS A 142 -0.06 10.31 -7.34
CA LYS A 142 -0.60 11.63 -7.00
C LYS A 142 0.22 12.28 -5.89
N ARG A 143 0.31 13.61 -5.91
CA ARG A 143 1.12 14.42 -4.99
C ARG A 143 0.58 14.48 -3.54
N GLY A 144 -0.64 14.03 -3.27
CA GLY A 144 -1.29 14.17 -1.96
C GLY A 144 -0.54 13.53 -0.80
N ALA A 145 0.10 12.37 -1.02
CA ALA A 145 0.90 11.70 -0.01
C ALA A 145 2.17 12.51 0.34
N ALA A 146 2.84 13.08 -0.67
CA ALA A 146 4.02 13.91 -0.48
C ALA A 146 3.67 15.23 0.22
N ARG A 147 2.56 15.86 -0.15
CA ARG A 147 2.09 17.08 0.53
C ARG A 147 1.86 16.85 2.02
N LEU A 148 1.15 15.78 2.40
CA LEU A 148 0.95 15.43 3.81
C LEU A 148 2.26 15.12 4.54
N ALA A 149 3.22 14.49 3.86
CA ALA A 149 4.54 14.22 4.41
C ALA A 149 5.30 15.51 4.71
N ILE A 150 5.30 16.47 3.79
CA ILE A 150 5.93 17.79 3.95
C ILE A 150 5.24 18.57 5.08
N GLU A 151 3.90 18.65 5.10
CA GLU A 151 3.14 19.29 6.16
C GLU A 151 3.46 18.77 7.56
N ALA A 152 3.84 17.49 7.66
CA ALA A 152 4.15 16.81 8.93
C ALA A 152 5.66 16.70 9.23
N GLY A 153 6.54 17.16 8.34
CA GLY A 153 7.99 16.90 8.44
C GLY A 153 8.33 15.41 8.45
N ALA A 154 7.52 14.58 7.80
CA ALA A 154 7.61 13.14 7.81
C ALA A 154 8.30 12.62 6.55
N PRO A 155 9.35 11.77 6.64
CA PRO A 155 9.96 11.20 5.46
C PRO A 155 8.97 10.34 4.67
N LEU A 156 9.11 10.35 3.34
CA LEU A 156 8.39 9.43 2.44
C LEU A 156 9.18 8.13 2.29
N VAL A 157 8.54 7.00 2.55
CA VAL A 157 9.15 5.68 2.33
C VAL A 157 8.48 4.99 1.15
N PRO A 158 9.13 5.00 -0.04
CA PRO A 158 8.64 4.27 -1.20
C PRO A 158 8.58 2.78 -0.90
N THR A 159 7.48 2.13 -1.27
CA THR A 159 7.30 0.72 -0.93
C THR A 159 6.72 -0.03 -2.12
N THR A 160 7.38 -1.11 -2.53
CA THR A 160 6.91 -1.93 -3.65
C THR A 160 6.29 -3.22 -3.13
N ILE A 161 5.06 -3.51 -3.56
CA ILE A 161 4.37 -4.77 -3.29
C ILE A 161 4.16 -5.49 -4.61
N THR A 162 4.61 -6.74 -4.69
CA THR A 162 4.52 -7.56 -5.89
C THR A 162 3.95 -8.94 -5.55
N GLY A 163 3.30 -9.59 -6.52
CA GLY A 163 2.68 -10.90 -6.34
C GLY A 163 1.24 -10.84 -5.84
N THR A 164 0.71 -9.64 -5.56
CA THR A 164 -0.69 -9.42 -5.16
C THR A 164 -1.62 -9.09 -6.33
N GLU A 165 -1.06 -8.94 -7.54
CA GLU A 165 -1.78 -8.66 -8.77
C GLU A 165 -2.84 -9.73 -9.04
N LYS A 166 -3.87 -9.36 -9.81
CA LYS A 166 -4.97 -10.25 -10.17
C LYS A 166 -4.48 -11.63 -10.60
N ARG A 167 -4.65 -12.61 -9.75
CA ARG A 167 -4.92 -13.97 -10.18
C ARG A 167 -5.60 -14.77 -9.09
N ARG A 168 -6.34 -15.77 -9.53
CA ARG A 168 -7.17 -16.68 -8.78
C ARG A 168 -6.61 -17.00 -7.39
N TRP A 169 -7.12 -16.33 -6.38
CA TRP A 169 -7.02 -16.79 -5.02
C TRP A 169 -7.71 -18.16 -4.93
N PRO A 170 -7.14 -19.20 -4.29
CA PRO A 170 -6.02 -19.13 -3.33
C PRO A 170 -4.67 -19.70 -3.84
N LEU A 171 -4.31 -19.53 -5.11
CA LEU A 171 -3.04 -20.07 -5.59
C LEU A 171 -1.84 -19.39 -4.92
N PRO A 172 -0.89 -20.15 -4.37
CA PRO A 172 0.28 -19.61 -3.69
C PRO A 172 1.14 -18.86 -4.70
N ARG A 173 1.15 -17.54 -4.62
CA ARG A 173 2.13 -16.68 -5.26
C ARG A 173 3.06 -16.14 -4.21
N LYS A 174 4.34 -16.10 -4.53
CA LYS A 174 5.31 -15.43 -3.69
C LYS A 174 5.00 -13.93 -3.67
N VAL A 175 4.49 -13.44 -2.56
CA VAL A 175 4.32 -11.99 -2.34
C VAL A 175 5.61 -11.45 -1.77
N ARG A 176 6.09 -10.37 -2.36
CA ARG A 176 7.30 -9.68 -1.90
C ARG A 176 7.00 -8.21 -1.66
N MET A 177 7.55 -7.68 -0.59
CA MET A 177 7.53 -6.25 -0.26
C MET A 177 8.96 -5.73 -0.11
N VAL A 178 9.20 -4.55 -0.66
CA VAL A 178 10.50 -3.86 -0.55
C VAL A 178 10.25 -2.43 -0.13
N PHE A 179 10.83 -2.03 1.00
CA PHE A 179 10.88 -0.64 1.41
C PHE A 179 12.14 -0.01 0.82
N GLY A 180 11.96 0.99 -0.02
CA GLY A 180 13.05 1.75 -0.65
C GLY A 180 13.71 2.73 0.30
N THR A 181 14.64 3.50 -0.23
CA THR A 181 15.34 4.56 0.51
C THR A 181 14.37 5.68 0.85
N PRO A 182 14.30 6.12 2.11
CA PRO A 182 13.46 7.24 2.50
C PRO A 182 13.81 8.51 1.75
N VAL A 183 12.81 9.23 1.29
CA VAL A 183 12.98 10.56 0.72
C VAL A 183 12.73 11.58 1.84
N PRO A 184 13.75 12.34 2.22
CA PRO A 184 13.61 13.39 3.22
C PRO A 184 12.76 14.54 2.67
N VAL A 185 12.07 15.25 3.56
CA VAL A 185 11.23 16.41 3.21
C VAL A 185 11.70 17.70 3.88
N GLU A 186 12.83 17.64 4.58
CA GLU A 186 13.42 18.81 5.25
C GLU A 186 13.74 19.89 4.24
N GLY A 187 13.33 21.12 4.53
CA GLY A 187 13.54 22.28 3.65
C GLY A 187 12.53 22.39 2.49
N LEU A 188 11.59 21.46 2.37
CA LEU A 188 10.48 21.56 1.41
C LEU A 188 9.27 22.28 2.04
N GLU A 189 8.54 23.01 1.21
CA GLU A 189 7.26 23.62 1.58
C GLU A 189 6.09 22.81 1.01
N ALA A 190 4.92 22.89 1.63
CA ALA A 190 3.74 22.14 1.20
C ALA A 190 3.10 22.71 -0.09
N THR A 191 3.95 23.11 -1.05
CA THR A 191 3.55 23.60 -2.37
C THR A 191 3.30 22.43 -3.34
N PRO A 192 2.57 22.67 -4.43
CA PRO A 192 2.40 21.67 -5.49
C PRO A 192 3.73 21.25 -6.13
N GLU A 193 4.69 22.16 -6.23
CA GLU A 193 6.01 21.99 -6.83
C GLU A 193 6.87 21.06 -5.96
N ASP A 194 7.00 21.36 -4.68
CA ASP A 194 7.79 20.56 -3.74
C ASP A 194 7.15 19.18 -3.51
N ALA A 195 5.84 19.10 -3.47
CA ALA A 195 5.15 17.82 -3.41
C ALA A 195 5.38 16.98 -4.69
N ALA A 196 5.49 17.62 -5.86
CA ALA A 196 5.85 16.95 -7.10
C ALA A 196 7.32 16.48 -7.07
N LEU A 197 8.22 17.29 -6.54
CA LEU A 197 9.64 16.92 -6.36
C LEU A 197 9.77 15.69 -5.45
N ALA A 198 9.15 15.72 -4.27
CA ALA A 198 9.26 14.64 -3.29
C ALA A 198 8.67 13.30 -3.82
N ILE A 199 7.48 13.34 -4.44
CA ILE A 199 6.91 12.11 -5.03
C ILE A 199 7.70 11.66 -6.26
N GLY A 200 8.28 12.59 -7.01
CA GLY A 200 9.15 12.32 -8.15
C GLY A 200 10.47 11.66 -7.78
N GLN A 201 10.93 11.78 -6.54
CA GLN A 201 12.06 11.03 -6.00
C GLN A 201 11.64 9.66 -5.43
N ALA A 202 10.46 9.57 -4.86
CA ALA A 202 9.97 8.36 -4.22
C ALA A 202 9.43 7.34 -5.25
N TRP A 203 8.58 7.76 -6.17
CA TRP A 203 7.85 6.85 -7.05
C TRP A 203 8.73 6.08 -8.03
N PRO A 204 9.77 6.63 -8.65
CA PRO A 204 10.69 5.87 -9.51
C PRO A 204 11.36 4.69 -8.81
N GLN A 205 11.57 4.74 -7.50
CA GLN A 205 12.09 3.59 -6.75
C GLN A 205 11.08 2.43 -6.74
N VAL A 206 9.77 2.75 -6.62
CA VAL A 206 8.69 1.76 -6.68
C VAL A 206 8.60 1.15 -8.07
N GLU A 207 8.66 1.99 -9.12
CA GLU A 207 8.61 1.56 -10.51
C GLU A 207 9.78 0.65 -10.90
N GLN A 208 11.00 1.03 -10.50
CA GLN A 208 12.21 0.25 -10.77
C GLN A 208 12.18 -1.11 -10.09
N GLU A 209 11.79 -1.17 -8.80
CA GLU A 209 11.72 -2.45 -8.09
C GLU A 209 10.56 -3.32 -8.62
N TYR A 210 9.44 -2.72 -9.01
CA TYR A 210 8.34 -3.41 -9.65
C TYR A 210 8.77 -4.00 -11.01
N ALA A 211 9.48 -3.23 -11.84
CA ALA A 211 10.02 -3.70 -13.11
C ALA A 211 11.05 -4.83 -12.93
N ARG A 212 11.95 -4.72 -11.95
CA ARG A 212 12.89 -5.80 -11.59
C ARG A 212 12.18 -7.10 -11.23
N TRP A 213 11.03 -7.01 -10.57
CA TRP A 213 10.22 -8.19 -10.25
C TRP A 213 9.61 -8.80 -11.50
N GLN A 214 9.05 -7.98 -12.38
CA GLN A 214 8.43 -8.44 -13.63
C GLN A 214 9.46 -9.11 -14.58
N ALA A 215 10.69 -8.64 -14.60
CA ALA A 215 11.78 -9.17 -15.43
C ALA A 215 12.34 -10.51 -14.95
N ARG A 216 11.91 -11.08 -13.84
CA ARG A 216 12.44 -12.36 -13.34
C ARG A 216 12.03 -13.53 -14.24
N PRO A 217 12.95 -14.45 -14.60
CA PRO A 217 12.69 -15.54 -15.57
C PRO A 217 11.49 -16.42 -15.24
N GLY A 218 11.15 -16.61 -13.97
CA GLY A 218 9.99 -17.39 -13.55
C GLY A 218 8.63 -16.75 -13.83
N VAL A 219 8.57 -15.46 -14.16
CA VAL A 219 7.35 -14.73 -14.50
C VAL A 219 7.11 -14.77 -16.01
N ILE A 220 8.17 -14.86 -16.82
CA ILE A 220 8.14 -14.82 -18.29
C ILE A 220 7.71 -16.17 -18.91
N VAL A 221 8.03 -17.30 -18.25
CA VAL A 221 7.82 -18.65 -18.84
C VAL A 221 6.34 -18.98 -19.07
N ALA A 222 5.40 -18.37 -18.35
CA ALA A 222 3.97 -18.59 -18.58
C ALA A 222 3.44 -17.92 -19.87
N GLY A 223 4.05 -16.81 -20.28
CA GLY A 223 3.67 -16.08 -21.52
C GLY A 223 4.34 -16.68 -22.76
N ALA A 224 5.62 -17.02 -22.69
CA ALA A 224 6.38 -17.57 -23.83
C ALA A 224 5.96 -19.00 -24.20
N ALA A 225 5.62 -19.83 -23.20
CA ALA A 225 5.12 -21.19 -23.47
C ALA A 225 3.75 -21.19 -24.20
N ALA A 226 2.91 -20.19 -23.93
CA ALA A 226 1.62 -20.06 -24.61
C ALA A 226 1.78 -19.62 -26.09
N ILE A 227 2.79 -18.82 -26.39
CA ILE A 227 3.09 -18.36 -27.77
C ILE A 227 3.78 -19.49 -28.56
N GLY A 228 4.66 -20.25 -27.95
CA GLY A 228 5.36 -21.39 -28.59
C GLY A 228 4.42 -22.54 -29.00
N LEU A 229 3.45 -22.87 -28.16
CA LEU A 229 2.45 -23.91 -28.47
C LEU A 229 1.48 -23.48 -29.57
N GLY A 230 1.11 -22.20 -29.64
CA GLY A 230 0.29 -21.64 -30.72
C GLY A 230 0.97 -21.70 -32.08
N ALA A 231 2.28 -21.42 -32.17
CA ALA A 231 3.05 -21.48 -33.39
C ALA A 231 3.23 -22.92 -33.94
N LEU A 232 3.34 -23.93 -33.06
CA LEU A 232 3.47 -25.32 -33.47
C LEU A 232 2.17 -25.89 -34.03
N VAL A 233 1.01 -25.45 -33.53
CA VAL A 233 -0.30 -25.91 -34.01
C VAL A 233 -0.65 -25.29 -35.38
N VAL A 234 -0.23 -24.04 -35.62
CA VAL A 234 -0.47 -23.37 -36.95
C VAL A 234 0.46 -23.93 -38.02
N SER A 235 1.70 -24.32 -37.67
CA SER A 235 2.65 -24.92 -38.63
C SER A 235 2.19 -26.32 -39.13
N LYS A 236 1.49 -27.11 -38.30
CA LYS A 236 0.99 -28.44 -38.73
C LYS A 236 -0.27 -28.41 -39.62
N ARG A 237 -1.00 -27.28 -39.66
CA ARG A 237 -2.20 -27.14 -40.55
C ARG A 237 -1.93 -26.62 -41.94
N ARG A 238 -0.69 -26.22 -42.28
CA ARG A 238 -0.32 -25.75 -43.63
C ARG A 238 0.38 -26.81 -44.51
N LYS A 239 0.42 -28.08 -44.08
CA LYS A 239 0.96 -29.18 -44.86
C LYS A 239 -0.07 -30.31 -45.05
N LYS A 240 -1.25 -29.97 -45.49
CA LYS A 240 -2.16 -30.91 -46.17
C LYS A 240 -2.87 -30.16 -47.31
#